data_2834c877e24188fba4b5ae5109c64ab5
#
_entry.id   2834c877e24188fba4b5ae5109c64ab5
#
_cell.length_a   1.000
_cell.length_b   1.000
_cell.length_c   1.000
_cell.angle_alpha   90.00
_cell.angle_beta   90.00
_cell.angle_gamma   90.00
#
_symmetry.space_group_name_H-M   'P 1'
#
loop_
_entity.id
_entity.type
_entity.pdbx_description
1 polymer ?
#
loop_
_entity_poly.entity_id
_entity_poly.type
_entity_poly.pdbx_seq_one_letter_code
_entity_poly.pdbx_strand_id
1 'polypeptide(L)'
;PTFHERSAELTAADISRIDIASATRELIRTSFTSTASTEEIESAKELILQAVEILQSSNGGPGSAASESHFSDRSPFYGAMNPLSMPMSMERDDSIGEFGAVVGIATFTEPYEGPPGHVHGGFIAAAFDEVLGMAQSLTGRPGMTGRLTVTYRAPTPLYQPIRYCGWVDRVEGRKIFTKGTAHNGETLCAEVEGLFLSMPAELMDLLRKGRDLSTPPGEALTGVIEKGRES
;
A
#
# COMPACT_ATOMS: atom_id res chain seq x y z
N PRO A 1 0.82 -19.88 4.64
CA PRO A 1 1.50 -18.59 4.48
C PRO A 1 0.46 -17.52 4.21
N THR A 2 0.44 -16.50 5.04
CA THR A 2 -0.40 -15.32 4.82
C THR A 2 0.11 -14.62 3.56
N PHE A 3 -0.79 -13.92 2.84
CA PHE A 3 -0.50 -13.22 1.58
C PHE A 3 0.68 -12.21 1.69
N HIS A 4 1.08 -11.88 2.90
CA HIS A 4 2.04 -10.85 3.26
C HIS A 4 3.39 -11.38 3.78
N GLU A 5 3.55 -12.69 3.98
CA GLU A 5 4.82 -13.25 4.43
C GLU A 5 5.78 -13.48 3.25
N ARG A 6 6.95 -12.88 3.35
CA ARG A 6 8.06 -13.17 2.44
C ARG A 6 8.57 -14.58 2.71
N SER A 7 8.56 -15.45 1.71
CA SER A 7 8.99 -16.85 1.80
C SER A 7 10.46 -17.07 1.42
N ALA A 8 11.18 -16.06 0.91
CA ALA A 8 12.55 -16.17 0.44
C ALA A 8 13.44 -15.07 1.05
N GLU A 9 14.72 -15.38 1.24
CA GLU A 9 15.74 -14.41 1.60
C GLU A 9 15.94 -13.38 0.50
N LEU A 10 16.30 -12.14 0.89
CA LEU A 10 16.63 -11.05 -0.03
C LEU A 10 17.88 -11.38 -0.83
N THR A 11 17.79 -11.28 -2.13
CA THR A 11 18.97 -11.33 -3.03
C THR A 11 19.71 -9.99 -3.02
N ALA A 12 20.94 -9.95 -3.53
CA ALA A 12 21.69 -8.71 -3.73
C ALA A 12 20.93 -7.72 -4.65
N ALA A 13 20.21 -8.23 -5.66
CA ALA A 13 19.38 -7.41 -6.53
C ALA A 13 18.18 -6.80 -5.79
N ASP A 14 17.58 -7.54 -4.86
CA ASP A 14 16.48 -7.03 -4.02
C ASP A 14 16.97 -5.92 -3.10
N ILE A 15 18.13 -6.09 -2.48
CA ILE A 15 18.76 -5.07 -1.63
C ILE A 15 19.00 -3.79 -2.45
N SER A 16 19.58 -3.89 -3.65
CA SER A 16 19.81 -2.73 -4.51
C SER A 16 18.51 -2.02 -4.91
N ARG A 17 17.40 -2.77 -5.12
CA ARG A 17 16.08 -2.19 -5.40
C ARG A 17 15.48 -1.49 -4.18
N ILE A 18 15.69 -2.03 -2.98
CA ILE A 18 15.30 -1.38 -1.72
C ILE A 18 16.07 -0.08 -1.52
N ASP A 19 17.39 -0.11 -1.77
CA ASP A 19 18.26 1.06 -1.59
C ASP A 19 17.89 2.20 -2.53
N ILE A 20 17.65 1.91 -3.82
CA ILE A 20 17.23 2.96 -4.76
C ILE A 20 15.82 3.47 -4.46
N ALA A 21 14.90 2.63 -4.02
CA ALA A 21 13.57 3.08 -3.59
C ALA A 21 13.67 3.97 -2.35
N SER A 22 14.54 3.65 -1.41
CA SER A 22 14.81 4.47 -0.22
C SER A 22 15.42 5.82 -0.60
N ALA A 23 16.44 5.85 -1.46
CA ALA A 23 17.05 7.09 -1.95
C ALA A 23 16.04 7.97 -2.69
N THR A 24 15.13 7.37 -3.48
CA THR A 24 14.08 8.11 -4.19
C THR A 24 13.07 8.73 -3.22
N ARG A 25 12.66 8.01 -2.16
CA ARG A 25 11.78 8.57 -1.12
C ARG A 25 12.44 9.76 -0.40
N GLU A 26 13.73 9.65 -0.09
CA GLU A 26 14.49 10.76 0.51
C GLU A 26 14.61 11.95 -0.44
N LEU A 27 14.82 11.70 -1.74
CA LEU A 27 14.81 12.75 -2.76
C LEU A 27 13.46 13.48 -2.81
N ILE A 28 12.35 12.73 -2.82
CA ILE A 28 10.99 13.31 -2.79
C ILE A 28 10.83 14.19 -1.56
N ARG A 29 11.15 13.69 -0.37
CA ARG A 29 11.04 14.45 0.88
C ARG A 29 11.90 15.72 0.86
N THR A 30 13.17 15.59 0.48
CA THR A 30 14.13 16.68 0.45
C THR A 30 13.76 17.76 -0.56
N SER A 31 13.15 17.38 -1.70
CA SER A 31 12.70 18.37 -2.70
C SER A 31 11.62 19.31 -2.18
N PHE A 32 10.80 18.89 -1.19
CA PHE A 32 9.79 19.74 -0.56
C PHE A 32 10.37 20.71 0.48
N THR A 33 11.50 20.35 1.11
CA THR A 33 12.09 21.12 2.22
C THR A 33 13.32 21.92 1.82
N SER A 34 13.83 21.72 0.61
CA SER A 34 15.06 22.33 0.13
C SER A 34 14.92 23.86 -0.02
N THR A 35 15.94 24.58 0.46
CA THR A 35 16.14 26.01 0.22
C THR A 35 17.31 26.26 -0.74
N ALA A 36 17.64 25.28 -1.58
CA ALA A 36 18.73 25.35 -2.54
C ALA A 36 18.51 26.46 -3.58
N SER A 37 19.63 27.04 -4.07
CA SER A 37 19.61 28.02 -5.15
C SER A 37 19.12 27.40 -6.46
N THR A 38 18.76 28.26 -7.43
CA THR A 38 18.33 27.79 -8.78
C THR A 38 19.42 26.95 -9.43
N GLU A 39 20.69 27.33 -9.31
CA GLU A 39 21.84 26.61 -9.87
C GLU A 39 21.99 25.21 -9.25
N GLU A 40 21.81 25.09 -7.94
CA GLU A 40 21.85 23.82 -7.22
C GLU A 40 20.68 22.93 -7.62
N ILE A 41 19.47 23.49 -7.79
CA ILE A 41 18.28 22.75 -8.25
C ILE A 41 18.48 22.23 -9.67
N GLU A 42 19.01 23.05 -10.60
CA GLU A 42 19.32 22.62 -11.96
C GLU A 42 20.37 21.50 -11.99
N SER A 43 21.43 21.63 -11.16
CA SER A 43 22.44 20.57 -11.04
C SER A 43 21.85 19.27 -10.50
N ALA A 44 20.98 19.33 -9.48
CA ALA A 44 20.29 18.15 -8.94
C ALA A 44 19.37 17.51 -9.99
N LYS A 45 18.65 18.31 -10.77
CA LYS A 45 17.80 17.82 -11.87
C LYS A 45 18.62 17.04 -12.90
N GLU A 46 19.80 17.55 -13.30
CA GLU A 46 20.67 16.86 -14.25
C GLU A 46 21.11 15.47 -13.75
N LEU A 47 21.47 15.36 -12.46
CA LEU A 47 21.83 14.09 -11.83
C LEU A 47 20.66 13.11 -11.80
N ILE A 48 19.44 13.58 -11.53
CA ILE A 48 18.22 12.78 -11.55
C ILE A 48 17.97 12.23 -12.96
N LEU A 49 18.10 13.07 -14.00
CA LEU A 49 17.91 12.66 -15.40
C LEU A 49 18.96 11.61 -15.83
N GLN A 50 20.22 11.77 -15.42
CA GLN A 50 21.25 10.76 -15.64
C GLN A 50 20.90 9.42 -14.98
N ALA A 51 20.41 9.43 -13.73
CA ALA A 51 19.95 8.22 -13.06
C ALA A 51 18.79 7.55 -13.80
N VAL A 52 17.85 8.33 -14.33
CA VAL A 52 16.73 7.83 -15.15
C VAL A 52 17.26 7.16 -16.41
N GLU A 53 18.21 7.76 -17.13
CA GLU A 53 18.82 7.19 -18.36
C GLU A 53 19.52 5.84 -18.06
N ILE A 54 20.28 5.76 -16.95
CA ILE A 54 20.93 4.50 -16.54
C ILE A 54 19.89 3.41 -16.32
N LEU A 55 18.79 3.70 -15.63
CA LEU A 55 17.75 2.71 -15.36
C LEU A 55 16.96 2.33 -16.61
N GLN A 56 16.71 3.28 -17.52
CA GLN A 56 16.01 3.04 -18.77
C GLN A 56 16.79 2.15 -19.72
N SER A 57 18.13 2.24 -19.71
CA SER A 57 18.99 1.42 -20.59
C SER A 57 18.82 -0.09 -20.37
N SER A 58 18.35 -0.50 -19.21
CA SER A 58 18.11 -1.89 -18.82
C SER A 58 16.63 -2.17 -18.50
N ASN A 59 15.71 -1.32 -19.01
CA ASN A 59 14.27 -1.46 -18.72
C ASN A 59 13.67 -2.57 -19.59
N GLY A 60 13.19 -3.64 -18.98
CA GLY A 60 12.51 -4.75 -19.64
C GLY A 60 11.05 -4.45 -20.03
N GLY A 61 10.59 -3.21 -19.86
CA GLY A 61 9.20 -2.80 -20.11
C GLY A 61 8.26 -2.97 -18.91
N PRO A 62 6.98 -2.61 -19.07
CA PRO A 62 5.99 -2.69 -18.00
C PRO A 62 5.89 -4.11 -17.44
N GLY A 63 6.04 -4.25 -16.12
CA GLY A 63 5.90 -5.51 -15.40
C GLY A 63 7.14 -6.40 -15.33
N SER A 64 8.20 -6.15 -16.09
CA SER A 64 9.37 -7.02 -16.17
C SER A 64 10.09 -7.23 -14.84
N ALA A 65 10.36 -6.16 -14.09
CA ALA A 65 10.96 -6.26 -12.74
C ALA A 65 9.94 -6.63 -11.66
N ALA A 66 8.67 -6.43 -11.95
CA ALA A 66 7.58 -6.67 -11.01
C ALA A 66 7.25 -8.17 -10.85
N SER A 67 7.63 -9.03 -11.81
CA SER A 67 7.35 -10.46 -11.77
C SER A 67 8.23 -11.22 -10.77
N GLU A 68 9.42 -10.70 -10.46
CA GLU A 68 10.42 -11.39 -9.64
C GLU A 68 10.34 -11.02 -8.16
N SER A 69 9.77 -9.84 -7.82
CA SER A 69 9.65 -9.38 -6.44
C SER A 69 8.37 -9.87 -5.75
N HIS A 70 8.42 -10.08 -4.45
CA HIS A 70 7.24 -10.42 -3.65
C HIS A 70 6.19 -9.30 -3.72
N PHE A 71 4.92 -9.64 -3.66
CA PHE A 71 3.82 -8.67 -3.74
C PHE A 71 3.93 -7.56 -2.67
N SER A 72 4.28 -7.94 -1.43
CA SER A 72 4.43 -7.01 -0.32
C SER A 72 5.50 -5.95 -0.57
N ASP A 73 6.60 -6.30 -1.25
CA ASP A 73 7.72 -5.38 -1.51
C ASP A 73 7.35 -4.25 -2.46
N ARG A 74 6.26 -4.42 -3.21
CA ARG A 74 5.79 -3.47 -4.21
C ARG A 74 4.55 -2.71 -3.78
N SER A 75 4.02 -2.99 -2.58
CA SER A 75 2.89 -2.22 -2.06
C SER A 75 3.21 -0.72 -2.07
N PRO A 76 2.29 0.13 -2.54
CA PRO A 76 2.47 1.58 -2.48
C PRO A 76 2.38 2.14 -1.05
N PHE A 77 2.14 1.29 -0.04
CA PHE A 77 1.96 1.72 1.33
C PHE A 77 3.08 1.28 2.27
N TYR A 78 3.59 0.06 2.11
CA TYR A 78 4.65 -0.47 2.98
C TYR A 78 5.76 -1.19 2.21
N GLY A 79 5.66 -1.24 0.88
CA GLY A 79 6.60 -1.98 0.07
C GLY A 79 7.99 -1.38 0.04
N ALA A 80 8.98 -2.12 0.52
CA ALA A 80 10.35 -1.64 0.61
C ALA A 80 10.94 -1.25 -0.75
N MET A 81 10.53 -1.94 -1.83
CA MET A 81 11.01 -1.71 -3.20
C MET A 81 10.18 -0.69 -3.97
N ASN A 82 9.12 -0.12 -3.36
CA ASN A 82 8.29 0.88 -4.02
C ASN A 82 8.67 2.30 -3.54
N PRO A 83 9.16 3.17 -4.43
CA PRO A 83 9.54 4.53 -4.04
C PRO A 83 8.33 5.40 -3.63
N LEU A 84 7.10 5.01 -3.94
CA LEU A 84 5.89 5.70 -3.47
C LEU A 84 5.43 5.21 -2.10
N SER A 85 6.03 4.13 -1.55
CA SER A 85 5.53 3.56 -0.31
C SER A 85 5.60 4.56 0.85
N MET A 86 4.49 4.64 1.59
CA MET A 86 4.43 5.40 2.82
C MET A 86 5.28 4.71 3.90
N PRO A 87 5.84 5.46 4.84
CA PRO A 87 6.64 4.89 5.92
C PRO A 87 5.73 4.22 6.97
N MET A 88 5.13 3.08 6.61
CA MET A 88 4.22 2.32 7.45
C MET A 88 4.83 0.96 7.81
N SER A 89 4.95 0.69 9.11
CA SER A 89 5.15 -0.67 9.62
C SER A 89 3.81 -1.30 9.97
N MET A 90 3.68 -2.62 9.82
CA MET A 90 2.47 -3.34 10.18
C MET A 90 2.81 -4.62 10.93
N GLU A 91 2.02 -4.93 11.95
CA GLU A 91 2.13 -6.16 12.73
C GLU A 91 0.74 -6.72 13.04
N ARG A 92 0.70 -8.02 13.35
CA ARG A 92 -0.51 -8.69 13.79
C ARG A 92 -0.63 -8.61 15.30
N ASP A 93 -1.84 -8.36 15.78
CA ASP A 93 -2.22 -8.42 17.19
C ASP A 93 -3.35 -9.44 17.39
N ASP A 94 -3.03 -10.60 17.93
CA ASP A 94 -3.97 -11.69 18.16
C ASP A 94 -4.88 -11.46 19.39
N SER A 95 -4.68 -10.40 20.15
CA SER A 95 -5.49 -10.08 21.32
C SER A 95 -6.82 -9.37 20.98
N ILE A 96 -6.99 -8.93 19.73
CA ILE A 96 -8.13 -8.12 19.30
C ILE A 96 -9.02 -8.91 18.34
N GLY A 97 -10.32 -9.10 18.70
CA GLY A 97 -11.31 -9.75 17.84
C GLY A 97 -11.11 -11.26 17.66
N GLU A 98 -12.01 -11.88 16.92
CA GLU A 98 -11.99 -13.33 16.68
C GLU A 98 -10.83 -13.78 15.78
N PHE A 99 -10.48 -12.97 14.77
CA PHE A 99 -9.44 -13.28 13.77
C PHE A 99 -8.10 -12.63 14.07
N GLY A 100 -7.99 -11.84 15.12
CA GLY A 100 -6.89 -10.92 15.35
C GLY A 100 -7.12 -9.56 14.65
N ALA A 101 -6.20 -8.63 14.87
CA ALA A 101 -6.17 -7.33 14.23
C ALA A 101 -4.83 -7.10 13.53
N VAL A 102 -4.79 -6.10 12.66
CA VAL A 102 -3.56 -5.55 12.10
C VAL A 102 -3.35 -4.16 12.69
N VAL A 103 -2.18 -3.95 13.25
CA VAL A 103 -1.74 -2.66 13.78
C VAL A 103 -0.69 -2.09 12.85
N GLY A 104 -0.94 -0.88 12.34
CA GLY A 104 -0.01 -0.13 11.51
C GLY A 104 0.47 1.12 12.24
N ILE A 105 1.73 1.50 12.03
CA ILE A 105 2.25 2.79 12.49
C ILE A 105 2.87 3.51 11.30
N ALA A 106 2.41 4.74 11.05
CA ALA A 106 2.93 5.60 10.00
C ALA A 106 3.27 6.97 10.54
N THR A 107 4.36 7.56 10.05
CA THR A 107 4.71 8.98 10.30
C THR A 107 4.77 9.69 8.96
N PHE A 108 3.77 10.52 8.68
CA PHE A 108 3.67 11.27 7.42
C PHE A 108 4.49 12.56 7.49
N THR A 109 5.10 12.91 6.38
CA THR A 109 5.89 14.13 6.21
C THR A 109 5.33 15.00 5.09
N GLU A 110 6.04 16.02 4.64
CA GLU A 110 5.59 17.05 3.70
C GLU A 110 4.93 16.51 2.42
N PRO A 111 5.43 15.47 1.74
CA PRO A 111 4.80 14.96 0.52
C PRO A 111 3.36 14.48 0.70
N TYR A 112 2.94 14.24 1.94
CA TYR A 112 1.60 13.74 2.29
C TYR A 112 0.69 14.85 2.84
N GLU A 113 1.13 16.12 2.80
CA GLU A 113 0.38 17.24 3.33
C GLU A 113 -0.91 17.51 2.53
N GLY A 114 -1.98 17.82 3.26
CA GLY A 114 -3.23 18.35 2.74
C GLY A 114 -3.46 19.76 3.32
N PRO A 115 -4.30 19.90 4.36
CA PRO A 115 -4.36 21.16 5.10
C PRO A 115 -3.01 21.43 5.79
N PRO A 116 -2.61 22.70 5.96
CA PRO A 116 -1.32 23.05 6.55
C PRO A 116 -1.01 22.30 7.85
N GLY A 117 0.13 21.60 7.90
CA GLY A 117 0.58 20.80 9.05
C GLY A 117 -0.17 19.46 9.25
N HIS A 118 -1.06 19.08 8.34
CA HIS A 118 -1.88 17.88 8.50
C HIS A 118 -1.86 16.99 7.26
N VAL A 119 -2.05 15.70 7.50
CA VAL A 119 -2.09 14.66 6.46
C VAL A 119 -3.32 14.84 5.56
N HIS A 120 -3.12 14.72 4.26
CA HIS A 120 -4.22 14.71 3.29
C HIS A 120 -5.13 13.50 3.52
N GLY A 121 -6.44 13.73 3.57
CA GLY A 121 -7.45 12.69 3.88
C GLY A 121 -7.39 11.46 2.96
N GLY A 122 -6.97 11.64 1.71
CA GLY A 122 -6.78 10.54 0.77
C GLY A 122 -5.70 9.55 1.22
N PHE A 123 -4.59 10.02 1.81
CA PHE A 123 -3.55 9.14 2.36
C PHE A 123 -4.01 8.41 3.63
N ILE A 124 -4.82 9.07 4.46
CA ILE A 124 -5.45 8.42 5.63
C ILE A 124 -6.36 7.28 5.16
N ALA A 125 -7.21 7.53 4.16
CA ALA A 125 -8.11 6.52 3.60
C ALA A 125 -7.34 5.36 2.95
N ALA A 126 -6.28 5.66 2.23
CA ALA A 126 -5.44 4.67 1.58
C ALA A 126 -4.66 3.80 2.59
N ALA A 127 -4.17 4.38 3.69
CA ALA A 127 -3.57 3.63 4.79
C ALA A 127 -4.58 2.68 5.44
N PHE A 128 -5.83 3.12 5.61
CA PHE A 128 -6.90 2.24 6.09
C PHE A 128 -7.20 1.08 5.13
N ASP A 129 -7.25 1.34 3.81
CA ASP A 129 -7.49 0.28 2.84
C ASP A 129 -6.44 -0.84 2.96
N GLU A 130 -5.19 -0.47 3.13
CA GLU A 130 -4.09 -1.42 3.31
C GLU A 130 -4.22 -2.20 4.62
N VAL A 131 -4.42 -1.51 5.75
CA VAL A 131 -4.56 -2.14 7.07
C VAL A 131 -5.77 -3.08 7.11
N LEU A 132 -6.93 -2.66 6.57
CA LEU A 132 -8.11 -3.49 6.49
C LEU A 132 -7.97 -4.63 5.48
N GLY A 133 -7.25 -4.41 4.38
CA GLY A 133 -6.91 -5.43 3.38
C GLY A 133 -6.06 -6.55 4.00
N MET A 134 -5.12 -6.20 4.89
CA MET A 134 -4.39 -7.19 5.68
C MET A 134 -5.28 -7.87 6.73
N ALA A 135 -6.07 -7.09 7.47
CA ALA A 135 -6.95 -7.64 8.52
C ALA A 135 -7.96 -8.63 7.95
N GLN A 136 -8.61 -8.33 6.81
CA GLN A 136 -9.57 -9.25 6.18
C GLN A 136 -8.91 -10.56 5.75
N SER A 137 -7.63 -10.55 5.35
CA SER A 137 -6.92 -11.76 4.93
C SER A 137 -6.62 -12.72 6.10
N LEU A 138 -6.70 -12.26 7.36
CA LEU A 138 -6.62 -13.11 8.55
C LEU A 138 -7.75 -14.14 8.63
N THR A 139 -8.87 -13.91 7.93
CA THR A 139 -9.96 -14.90 7.79
C THR A 139 -9.56 -16.13 6.96
N GLY A 140 -8.39 -16.13 6.32
CA GLY A 140 -7.98 -17.15 5.34
C GLY A 140 -8.71 -17.07 4.00
N ARG A 141 -9.54 -16.03 3.79
CA ARG A 141 -10.35 -15.81 2.57
C ARG A 141 -9.97 -14.47 1.94
N PRO A 142 -8.88 -14.41 1.15
CA PRO A 142 -8.46 -13.15 0.55
C PRO A 142 -9.57 -12.59 -0.36
N GLY A 143 -9.76 -11.29 -0.30
CA GLY A 143 -10.78 -10.57 -1.05
C GLY A 143 -10.29 -9.22 -1.56
N MET A 144 -11.14 -8.57 -2.33
CA MET A 144 -10.90 -7.20 -2.81
C MET A 144 -11.84 -6.22 -2.11
N THR A 145 -11.37 -4.99 -1.93
CA THR A 145 -12.15 -3.90 -1.37
C THR A 145 -13.33 -3.58 -2.28
N GLY A 146 -14.53 -3.77 -1.77
CA GLY A 146 -15.78 -3.41 -2.45
C GLY A 146 -16.30 -2.04 -2.01
N ARG A 147 -16.05 -1.66 -0.74
CA ARG A 147 -16.43 -0.35 -0.21
C ARG A 147 -15.57 0.00 0.98
N LEU A 148 -15.16 1.27 1.06
CA LEU A 148 -14.49 1.87 2.19
C LEU A 148 -15.24 3.15 2.58
N THR A 149 -15.59 3.28 3.85
CA THR A 149 -16.26 4.46 4.39
C THR A 149 -15.42 5.02 5.54
N VAL A 150 -14.79 6.17 5.32
CA VAL A 150 -13.94 6.83 6.31
C VAL A 150 -14.67 8.00 6.93
N THR A 151 -14.65 8.07 8.26
CA THR A 151 -15.17 9.18 9.06
C THR A 151 -13.97 9.87 9.73
N TYR A 152 -13.71 11.11 9.35
CA TYR A 152 -12.66 11.93 9.95
C TYR A 152 -13.20 12.58 11.22
N ARG A 153 -12.49 12.43 12.35
CA ARG A 153 -12.89 12.89 13.69
C ARG A 153 -12.07 14.08 14.16
N ALA A 154 -10.77 14.06 13.90
CA ALA A 154 -9.83 15.13 14.24
C ALA A 154 -8.77 15.26 13.16
N PRO A 155 -8.11 16.43 13.02
CA PRO A 155 -6.97 16.60 12.14
C PRO A 155 -5.85 15.61 12.47
N THR A 156 -5.29 14.97 11.46
CA THR A 156 -4.17 14.03 11.60
C THR A 156 -2.86 14.79 11.39
N PRO A 157 -2.01 14.98 12.41
CA PRO A 157 -0.83 15.81 12.29
C PRO A 157 0.28 15.14 11.45
N LEU A 158 1.07 15.96 10.73
CA LEU A 158 2.34 15.54 10.15
C LEU A 158 3.39 15.33 11.26
N TYR A 159 4.43 14.56 10.97
CA TYR A 159 5.62 14.32 11.82
C TYR A 159 5.32 13.62 13.15
N GLN A 160 4.11 13.16 13.35
CA GLN A 160 3.72 12.40 14.53
C GLN A 160 3.38 10.96 14.15
N PRO A 161 3.65 9.98 15.01
CA PRO A 161 3.25 8.61 14.78
C PRO A 161 1.74 8.50 14.84
N ILE A 162 1.15 7.98 13.77
CA ILE A 162 -0.28 7.67 13.69
C ILE A 162 -0.42 6.15 13.76
N ARG A 163 -1.14 5.68 14.78
CA ARG A 163 -1.44 4.26 14.98
C ARG A 163 -2.76 3.93 14.33
N TYR A 164 -2.71 3.07 13.34
CA TYR A 164 -3.87 2.44 12.70
C TYR A 164 -4.13 1.09 13.37
N CYS A 165 -5.40 0.74 13.56
CA CYS A 165 -5.80 -0.59 13.99
C CYS A 165 -6.99 -1.03 13.15
N GLY A 166 -6.90 -2.20 12.51
CA GLY A 166 -7.96 -2.76 11.68
C GLY A 166 -8.27 -4.19 12.07
N TRP A 167 -9.55 -4.55 12.12
CA TRP A 167 -10.02 -5.89 12.48
C TRP A 167 -11.24 -6.30 11.67
N VAL A 168 -11.50 -7.60 11.66
CA VAL A 168 -12.73 -8.15 11.08
C VAL A 168 -13.86 -8.01 12.08
N ASP A 169 -14.93 -7.33 11.67
CA ASP A 169 -16.16 -7.18 12.48
C ASP A 169 -17.03 -8.44 12.37
N ARG A 170 -17.26 -8.93 11.14
CA ARG A 170 -18.03 -10.15 10.87
C ARG A 170 -17.82 -10.65 9.43
N VAL A 171 -18.17 -11.91 9.21
CA VAL A 171 -18.15 -12.57 7.90
C VAL A 171 -19.55 -13.07 7.54
N GLU A 172 -20.06 -12.71 6.36
CA GLU A 172 -21.37 -13.13 5.84
C GLU A 172 -21.20 -13.71 4.43
N GLY A 173 -21.07 -15.01 4.31
CA GLY A 173 -20.80 -15.66 3.04
C GLY A 173 -19.49 -15.18 2.41
N ARG A 174 -19.58 -14.49 1.27
CA ARG A 174 -18.44 -13.87 0.58
C ARG A 174 -18.09 -12.48 1.10
N LYS A 175 -18.94 -11.87 1.93
CA LYS A 175 -18.76 -10.53 2.44
C LYS A 175 -17.98 -10.57 3.75
N ILE A 176 -16.87 -9.82 3.81
CA ILE A 176 -16.05 -9.64 5.00
C ILE A 176 -16.18 -8.17 5.39
N PHE A 177 -16.80 -7.92 6.52
CA PHE A 177 -16.95 -6.57 7.07
C PHE A 177 -15.80 -6.30 8.04
N THR A 178 -15.16 -5.18 7.86
CA THR A 178 -14.02 -4.77 8.69
C THR A 178 -14.26 -3.40 9.29
N LYS A 179 -13.61 -3.13 10.40
CA LYS A 179 -13.58 -1.83 11.07
C LYS A 179 -12.15 -1.45 11.41
N GLY A 180 -11.91 -0.16 11.56
CA GLY A 180 -10.61 0.31 12.01
C GLY A 180 -10.65 1.72 12.56
N THR A 181 -9.57 2.07 13.26
CA THR A 181 -9.34 3.38 13.86
C THR A 181 -7.94 3.87 13.56
N ALA A 182 -7.76 5.20 13.50
CA ALA A 182 -6.46 5.86 13.42
C ALA A 182 -6.35 6.86 14.58
N HIS A 183 -5.26 6.77 15.34
CA HIS A 183 -5.01 7.59 16.52
C HIS A 183 -3.65 8.27 16.46
N ASN A 184 -3.62 9.51 16.94
CA ASN A 184 -2.40 10.19 17.37
C ASN A 184 -2.39 10.25 18.91
N GLY A 185 -1.57 9.39 19.54
CA GLY A 185 -1.67 9.17 20.98
C GLY A 185 -3.08 8.71 21.37
N GLU A 186 -3.74 9.46 22.24
CA GLU A 186 -5.12 9.18 22.68
C GLU A 186 -6.20 9.81 21.76
N THR A 187 -5.81 10.68 20.84
CA THR A 187 -6.75 11.39 19.96
C THR A 187 -7.17 10.49 18.81
N LEU A 188 -8.47 10.19 18.72
CA LEU A 188 -9.07 9.52 17.57
C LEU A 188 -9.12 10.48 16.38
N CYS A 189 -8.28 10.24 15.37
CA CYS A 189 -8.22 11.05 14.15
C CYS A 189 -9.25 10.62 13.11
N ALA A 190 -9.43 9.31 12.93
CA ALA A 190 -10.40 8.79 11.96
C ALA A 190 -10.85 7.38 12.32
N GLU A 191 -12.04 7.01 11.81
CA GLU A 191 -12.61 5.67 11.86
C GLU A 191 -12.95 5.19 10.46
N VAL A 192 -12.97 3.89 10.27
CA VAL A 192 -13.27 3.29 8.97
C VAL A 192 -14.15 2.07 9.09
N GLU A 193 -15.07 1.92 8.13
CA GLU A 193 -15.81 0.69 7.86
C GLU A 193 -15.47 0.21 6.45
N GLY A 194 -15.08 -1.06 6.32
CA GLY A 194 -14.73 -1.71 5.07
C GLY A 194 -15.66 -2.89 4.75
N LEU A 195 -15.96 -3.04 3.47
CA LEU A 195 -16.57 -4.25 2.93
C LEU A 195 -15.60 -4.84 1.90
N PHE A 196 -15.14 -6.04 2.16
CA PHE A 196 -14.34 -6.84 1.23
C PHE A 196 -15.18 -7.99 0.68
N LEU A 197 -14.91 -8.33 -0.57
CA LEU A 197 -15.55 -9.47 -1.24
C LEU A 197 -14.50 -10.55 -1.46
N SER A 198 -14.62 -11.67 -0.73
CA SER A 198 -13.73 -12.81 -0.91
C SER A 198 -13.84 -13.34 -2.33
N MET A 199 -12.70 -13.68 -2.92
CA MET A 199 -12.62 -14.16 -4.28
C MET A 199 -12.35 -15.68 -4.31
N PRO A 200 -12.91 -16.41 -5.29
CA PRO A 200 -12.51 -17.79 -5.55
C PRO A 200 -11.01 -17.90 -5.83
N ALA A 201 -10.40 -19.00 -5.43
CA ALA A 201 -8.95 -19.23 -5.63
C ALA A 201 -8.57 -19.15 -7.11
N GLU A 202 -9.42 -19.64 -7.99
CA GLU A 202 -9.22 -19.62 -9.45
C GLU A 202 -9.10 -18.19 -9.99
N LEU A 203 -9.90 -17.26 -9.45
CA LEU A 203 -9.85 -15.85 -9.85
C LEU A 203 -8.59 -15.16 -9.30
N MET A 204 -8.16 -15.49 -8.08
CA MET A 204 -6.89 -15.02 -7.53
C MET A 204 -5.70 -15.50 -8.37
N ASP A 205 -5.72 -16.75 -8.83
CA ASP A 205 -4.69 -17.31 -9.70
C ASP A 205 -4.67 -16.65 -11.08
N LEU A 206 -5.85 -16.31 -11.63
CA LEU A 206 -5.95 -15.52 -12.86
C LEU A 206 -5.37 -14.10 -12.69
N LEU A 207 -5.63 -13.42 -11.57
CA LEU A 207 -5.05 -12.12 -11.27
C LEU A 207 -3.53 -12.19 -11.11
N ARG A 208 -3.02 -13.28 -10.53
CA ARG A 208 -1.56 -13.52 -10.43
C ARG A 208 -0.93 -13.75 -11.80
N LYS A 209 -1.59 -14.53 -12.67
CA LYS A 209 -1.14 -14.80 -14.05
C LYS A 209 -1.33 -13.60 -14.97
N GLY A 210 -2.37 -12.78 -14.78
CA GLY A 210 -2.66 -11.57 -15.54
C GLY A 210 -1.69 -10.40 -15.27
N ARG A 211 -0.63 -10.63 -14.50
CA ARG A 211 0.53 -9.74 -14.44
C ARG A 211 1.33 -9.68 -15.75
N ASP A 212 1.15 -10.66 -16.60
CA ASP A 212 1.63 -10.58 -17.99
C ASP A 212 0.74 -9.58 -18.74
N LEU A 213 1.15 -8.32 -18.69
CA LEU A 213 0.48 -7.18 -19.34
C LEU A 213 0.56 -7.25 -20.88
N SER A 214 1.05 -8.34 -21.45
CA SER A 214 0.98 -8.60 -22.89
C SER A 214 -0.44 -8.83 -23.40
N THR A 215 -1.39 -9.16 -22.48
CA THR A 215 -2.81 -9.29 -22.80
C THR A 215 -3.62 -8.16 -22.12
N PRO A 216 -4.44 -7.39 -22.86
CA PRO A 216 -5.25 -6.33 -22.25
C PRO A 216 -6.14 -6.90 -21.13
N PRO A 217 -6.18 -6.30 -19.93
CA PRO A 217 -6.95 -6.83 -18.79
C PRO A 217 -8.47 -6.89 -19.03
N GLY A 218 -8.97 -6.22 -20.07
CA GLY A 218 -10.40 -6.04 -20.31
C GLY A 218 -11.17 -7.30 -20.66
N GLU A 219 -10.63 -8.21 -21.47
CA GLU A 219 -11.41 -9.36 -21.97
C GLU A 219 -11.45 -10.53 -21.00
N ALA A 220 -10.39 -10.81 -20.25
CA ALA A 220 -10.34 -11.93 -19.31
C ALA A 220 -11.17 -11.66 -18.03
N LEU A 221 -11.23 -10.41 -17.56
CA LEU A 221 -11.96 -10.02 -16.36
C LEU A 221 -13.48 -9.87 -16.60
N THR A 222 -13.89 -9.40 -17.77
CA THR A 222 -15.31 -9.14 -18.07
C THR A 222 -16.15 -10.42 -18.01
N GLY A 223 -15.68 -11.52 -18.58
CA GLY A 223 -16.40 -12.80 -18.56
C GLY A 223 -16.50 -13.48 -17.19
N VAL A 224 -15.59 -13.15 -16.26
CA VAL A 224 -15.60 -13.72 -14.89
C VAL A 224 -16.47 -12.88 -13.95
N ILE A 225 -16.53 -11.57 -14.16
CA ILE A 225 -17.39 -10.66 -13.38
C ILE A 225 -18.87 -10.92 -13.71
N GLU A 226 -19.20 -11.20 -14.97
CA GLU A 226 -20.58 -11.52 -15.40
C GLU A 226 -21.05 -12.86 -14.79
N LYS A 227 -20.23 -13.91 -14.82
CA LYS A 227 -20.56 -15.21 -14.17
C LYS A 227 -20.70 -15.12 -12.65
N GLY A 228 -20.03 -14.20 -11.99
CA GLY A 228 -20.13 -13.99 -10.55
C GLY A 228 -21.34 -13.16 -10.10
N ARG A 229 -22.10 -12.58 -11.04
CA ARG A 229 -23.36 -11.87 -10.76
C ARG A 229 -24.60 -12.77 -10.80
N GLU A 230 -24.49 -13.94 -11.45
CA GLU A 230 -25.59 -14.89 -11.61
C GLU A 230 -25.59 -16.03 -10.56
N SER A 231 -24.60 -16.06 -9.68
CA SER A 231 -24.48 -16.99 -8.55
C SER A 231 -24.53 -16.24 -7.20
#